data_89eb5c07c064f6dcd33691496409907f
#
_entry.id   89eb5c07c064f6dcd33691496409907f
#
_cell.length_a   1.000
_cell.length_b   1.000
_cell.length_c   1.000
_cell.angle_alpha   90.00
_cell.angle_beta   90.00
_cell.angle_gamma   90.00
#
_symmetry.space_group_name_H-M   'P 1'
#
loop_
_entity.id
_entity.type
_entity.pdbx_description
1 polymer ?
#
loop_
_entity_poly.entity_id
_entity_poly.type
_entity_poly.pdbx_seq_one_letter_code
_entity_poly.pdbx_strand_id
1 'polypeptide(L)'
;GERFVQLCRIYGIPYDELCLQELEALRKEHLDAFFQNEYCALLVNLHETSTGQLYDIQLLSAFTKAKNMYLIVDAISSFMADPLDMDQMGIDVLILSSQKALALSCGLSMVVLQESFYRDMVEPKDDICLYLSLKEHARNMERGQTPNTPAVGILMELHERLQHLQGDGFVLEQQRIATRAAYFRSRVQKLGIQLPHFPLSNALTPLLFDGDRKSVV
;
A
#
# COMPACT_ATOMS: atom_id res chain seq x y z
N GLY A 1 7.05 5.15 -3.16
CA GLY A 1 7.57 4.85 -4.51
C GLY A 1 9.05 4.55 -4.57
N GLU A 2 9.92 5.28 -3.90
CA GLU A 2 11.39 5.18 -4.04
C GLU A 2 11.95 3.74 -3.83
N ARG A 3 11.36 2.95 -2.91
CA ARG A 3 11.80 1.56 -2.71
C ARG A 3 11.54 0.66 -3.91
N PHE A 4 10.43 0.85 -4.62
CA PHE A 4 10.18 0.13 -5.86
C PHE A 4 11.22 0.47 -6.92
N VAL A 5 11.58 1.75 -7.04
CA VAL A 5 12.65 2.21 -7.96
C VAL A 5 13.99 1.56 -7.61
N GLN A 6 14.36 1.52 -6.32
CA GLN A 6 15.58 0.86 -5.86
C GLN A 6 15.58 -0.65 -6.20
N LEU A 7 14.45 -1.33 -6.01
CA LEU A 7 14.31 -2.75 -6.36
C LEU A 7 14.45 -2.96 -7.87
N CYS A 8 13.78 -2.15 -8.69
CA CYS A 8 13.93 -2.23 -10.15
C CYS A 8 15.41 -2.07 -10.58
N ARG A 9 16.13 -1.12 -9.98
CA ARG A 9 17.57 -0.93 -10.25
C ARG A 9 18.42 -2.15 -9.86
N ILE A 10 18.18 -2.70 -8.65
CA ILE A 10 18.95 -3.86 -8.14
C ILE A 10 18.73 -5.09 -9.03
N TYR A 11 17.51 -5.32 -9.48
CA TYR A 11 17.17 -6.49 -10.29
C TYR A 11 17.26 -6.25 -11.80
N GLY A 12 17.70 -5.06 -12.24
CA GLY A 12 17.83 -4.75 -13.66
C GLY A 12 16.50 -4.70 -14.42
N ILE A 13 15.40 -4.39 -13.74
CA ILE A 13 14.07 -4.28 -14.33
C ILE A 13 13.93 -2.91 -14.95
N PRO A 14 13.62 -2.79 -16.27
CA PRO A 14 13.35 -1.51 -16.90
C PRO A 14 12.13 -0.83 -16.26
N TYR A 15 12.23 0.47 -15.99
CA TYR A 15 11.16 1.24 -15.39
C TYR A 15 11.21 2.70 -15.82
N ASP A 16 10.07 3.35 -15.78
CA ASP A 16 9.95 4.81 -15.76
C ASP A 16 9.40 5.25 -14.41
N GLU A 17 9.76 6.45 -13.98
CA GLU A 17 9.40 6.97 -12.66
C GLU A 17 8.55 8.23 -12.79
N LEU A 18 7.38 8.24 -12.17
CA LEU A 18 6.56 9.43 -12.00
C LEU A 18 6.89 10.11 -10.67
N CYS A 19 7.54 11.26 -10.72
CA CYS A 19 7.84 12.10 -9.58
C CYS A 19 6.89 13.31 -9.56
N LEU A 20 6.12 13.46 -8.49
CA LEU A 20 5.34 14.67 -8.26
C LEU A 20 6.20 15.74 -7.58
N GLN A 21 5.87 17.00 -7.81
CA GLN A 21 6.45 18.10 -7.04
C GLN A 21 5.98 18.04 -5.58
N GLU A 22 6.73 18.70 -4.70
CA GLU A 22 6.35 18.79 -3.29
C GLU A 22 4.94 19.37 -3.14
N LEU A 23 4.09 18.69 -2.38
CA LEU A 23 2.68 19.04 -2.15
C LEU A 23 1.79 19.03 -3.41
N GLU A 24 2.23 18.44 -4.48
CA GLU A 24 1.44 18.27 -5.69
C GLU A 24 0.52 17.03 -5.59
N ALA A 25 -0.77 17.22 -5.90
CA ALA A 25 -1.70 16.10 -5.99
C ALA A 25 -1.48 15.29 -7.28
N LEU A 26 -1.59 13.96 -7.20
CA LEU A 26 -1.65 13.12 -8.40
C LEU A 26 -2.92 13.45 -9.20
N ARG A 27 -2.76 13.65 -10.50
CA ARG A 27 -3.84 13.93 -11.46
C ARG A 27 -3.69 13.04 -12.69
N LYS A 28 -4.77 12.96 -13.47
CA LYS A 28 -4.81 12.18 -14.70
C LYS A 28 -3.71 12.57 -15.70
N GLU A 29 -3.45 13.86 -15.83
CA GLU A 29 -2.47 14.41 -16.77
C GLU A 29 -1.05 13.87 -16.52
N HIS A 30 -0.72 13.57 -15.25
CA HIS A 30 0.56 12.96 -14.91
C HIS A 30 0.68 11.52 -15.45
N LEU A 31 -0.41 10.76 -15.43
CA LEU A 31 -0.45 9.40 -15.96
C LEU A 31 -0.52 9.41 -17.50
N ASP A 32 -1.24 10.36 -18.08
CA ASP A 32 -1.37 10.51 -19.54
C ASP A 32 -0.01 10.71 -20.22
N ALA A 33 0.97 11.29 -19.55
CA ALA A 33 2.34 11.43 -20.06
C ALA A 33 3.01 10.07 -20.36
N PHE A 34 2.57 8.99 -19.68
CA PHE A 34 3.07 7.63 -19.86
C PHE A 34 2.16 6.76 -20.74
N PHE A 35 1.09 7.32 -21.27
CA PHE A 35 0.06 6.53 -21.95
C PHE A 35 0.56 5.85 -23.24
N GLN A 36 1.53 6.44 -23.93
CA GLN A 36 2.08 5.91 -25.19
C GLN A 36 3.12 4.80 -24.96
N ASN A 37 3.66 4.65 -23.76
CA ASN A 37 4.67 3.66 -23.46
C ASN A 37 4.01 2.31 -23.13
N GLU A 38 4.74 1.22 -23.34
CA GLU A 38 4.29 -0.12 -22.98
C GLU A 38 4.88 -0.54 -21.63
N TYR A 39 4.00 -0.87 -20.69
CA TYR A 39 4.38 -1.36 -19.37
C TYR A 39 3.58 -2.60 -19.04
N CYS A 40 4.16 -3.51 -18.24
CA CYS A 40 3.45 -4.68 -17.73
C CYS A 40 2.76 -4.41 -16.38
N ALA A 41 3.26 -3.46 -15.61
CA ALA A 41 2.72 -3.15 -14.28
C ALA A 41 2.92 -1.69 -13.87
N LEU A 42 2.03 -1.22 -13.01
CA LEU A 42 2.19 0.00 -12.22
C LEU A 42 2.43 -0.38 -10.75
N LEU A 43 3.55 0.10 -10.20
CA LEU A 43 3.89 -0.09 -8.78
C LEU A 43 3.68 1.23 -8.04
N VAL A 44 2.90 1.20 -6.98
CA VAL A 44 2.57 2.41 -6.21
C VAL A 44 2.46 2.12 -4.71
N ASN A 45 2.94 3.02 -3.88
CA ASN A 45 2.53 3.10 -2.48
C ASN A 45 1.24 3.94 -2.41
N LEU A 46 0.16 3.34 -1.92
CA LEU A 46 -1.15 4.01 -1.92
C LEU A 46 -1.17 5.25 -1.02
N HIS A 47 -0.42 5.23 0.06
CA HIS A 47 -0.25 6.35 0.99
C HIS A 47 1.22 6.72 1.08
N GLU A 48 1.54 7.97 0.77
CA GLU A 48 2.89 8.53 0.93
C GLU A 48 3.07 9.09 2.35
N THR A 49 3.84 8.39 3.16
CA THR A 49 3.99 8.71 4.59
C THR A 49 4.78 10.00 4.85
N SER A 50 5.61 10.45 3.91
CA SER A 50 6.37 11.70 4.03
C SER A 50 5.49 12.93 3.88
N THR A 51 4.40 12.85 3.12
CA THR A 51 3.50 13.96 2.83
C THR A 51 2.09 13.77 3.36
N GLY A 52 1.71 12.55 3.75
CA GLY A 52 0.35 12.18 4.16
C GLY A 52 -0.62 12.00 2.99
N GLN A 53 -0.15 12.09 1.75
CA GLN A 53 -0.99 12.00 0.56
C GLN A 53 -1.54 10.58 0.37
N LEU A 54 -2.85 10.49 0.20
CA LEU A 54 -3.53 9.29 -0.27
C LEU A 54 -3.78 9.43 -1.77
N TYR A 55 -3.21 8.53 -2.56
CA TYR A 55 -3.42 8.55 -4.00
C TYR A 55 -4.81 8.02 -4.37
N ASP A 56 -5.38 8.57 -5.44
CA ASP A 56 -6.68 8.12 -5.96
C ASP A 56 -6.52 6.75 -6.64
N ILE A 57 -6.90 5.69 -5.93
CA ILE A 57 -6.81 4.32 -6.42
C ILE A 57 -7.71 4.08 -7.64
N GLN A 58 -8.84 4.80 -7.76
CA GLN A 58 -9.74 4.65 -8.90
C GLN A 58 -9.09 5.21 -10.17
N LEU A 59 -8.39 6.33 -10.06
CA LEU A 59 -7.61 6.90 -11.15
C LEU A 59 -6.51 5.94 -11.60
N LEU A 60 -5.77 5.35 -10.65
CA LEU A 60 -4.71 4.38 -10.92
C LEU A 60 -5.26 3.10 -11.59
N SER A 61 -6.34 2.57 -11.04
CA SER A 61 -7.04 1.39 -11.59
C SER A 61 -7.57 1.64 -13.01
N ALA A 62 -8.17 2.80 -13.25
CA ALA A 62 -8.65 3.15 -14.59
C ALA A 62 -7.50 3.21 -15.61
N PHE A 63 -6.36 3.78 -15.21
CA PHE A 63 -5.16 3.85 -16.04
C PHE A 63 -4.61 2.45 -16.35
N THR A 64 -4.42 1.60 -15.34
CA THR A 64 -3.87 0.25 -15.54
C THR A 64 -4.79 -0.62 -16.39
N LYS A 65 -6.11 -0.55 -16.17
CA LYS A 65 -7.10 -1.26 -17.01
C LYS A 65 -7.07 -0.81 -18.46
N ALA A 66 -6.99 0.51 -18.71
CA ALA A 66 -6.91 1.06 -20.08
C ALA A 66 -5.65 0.62 -20.83
N LYS A 67 -4.59 0.30 -20.09
CA LYS A 67 -3.27 -0.11 -20.61
C LYS A 67 -3.03 -1.63 -20.54
N ASN A 68 -3.98 -2.40 -20.02
CA ASN A 68 -3.82 -3.84 -19.76
C ASN A 68 -2.57 -4.14 -18.90
N MET A 69 -2.38 -3.36 -17.84
CA MET A 69 -1.26 -3.47 -16.90
C MET A 69 -1.74 -4.05 -15.58
N TYR A 70 -0.86 -4.72 -14.85
CA TYR A 70 -1.10 -5.10 -13.47
C TYR A 70 -0.94 -3.91 -12.52
N LEU A 71 -1.77 -3.86 -11.47
CA LEU A 71 -1.69 -2.86 -10.42
C LEU A 71 -1.13 -3.48 -9.13
N ILE A 72 0.09 -3.10 -8.77
CA ILE A 72 0.81 -3.57 -7.59
C ILE A 72 0.84 -2.46 -6.55
N VAL A 73 0.18 -2.67 -5.42
CA VAL A 73 -0.04 -1.65 -4.40
C VAL A 73 0.65 -2.01 -3.10
N ASP A 74 1.58 -1.15 -2.66
CA ASP A 74 2.01 -1.12 -1.28
C ASP A 74 0.97 -0.34 -0.45
N ALA A 75 0.21 -1.07 0.36
CA ALA A 75 -0.80 -0.52 1.26
C ALA A 75 -0.37 -0.63 2.73
N ILE A 76 0.93 -0.81 2.99
CA ILE A 76 1.45 -1.02 4.36
C ILE A 76 0.95 0.05 5.33
N SER A 77 0.88 1.30 4.91
CA SER A 77 0.48 2.42 5.76
C SER A 77 -0.98 2.86 5.60
N SER A 78 -1.67 2.46 4.53
CA SER A 78 -3.08 2.79 4.28
C SER A 78 -4.06 1.70 4.72
N PHE A 79 -3.61 0.45 4.77
CA PHE A 79 -4.45 -0.68 5.18
C PHE A 79 -5.09 -0.43 6.55
N MET A 80 -6.38 -0.69 6.69
CA MET A 80 -7.26 -0.39 7.82
C MET A 80 -7.46 1.11 8.13
N ALA A 81 -6.57 2.00 7.70
CA ALA A 81 -6.74 3.43 7.91
C ALA A 81 -7.68 4.05 6.86
N ASP A 82 -7.56 3.58 5.62
CA ASP A 82 -8.36 4.06 4.50
C ASP A 82 -9.16 2.91 3.88
N PRO A 83 -10.28 3.19 3.21
CA PRO A 83 -11.05 2.17 2.51
C PRO A 83 -10.19 1.44 1.48
N LEU A 84 -10.22 0.12 1.52
CA LEU A 84 -9.44 -0.73 0.63
C LEU A 84 -10.22 -2.00 0.33
N ASP A 85 -10.53 -2.22 -0.94
CA ASP A 85 -11.16 -3.42 -1.47
C ASP A 85 -10.43 -3.80 -2.75
N MET A 86 -9.67 -4.90 -2.69
CA MET A 86 -8.77 -5.32 -3.75
C MET A 86 -9.52 -5.61 -5.06
N ASP A 87 -10.69 -6.24 -4.99
CA ASP A 87 -11.48 -6.62 -6.15
C ASP A 87 -12.16 -5.41 -6.80
N GLN A 88 -12.83 -4.59 -6.00
CA GLN A 88 -13.52 -3.39 -6.50
C GLN A 88 -12.55 -2.36 -7.07
N MET A 89 -11.36 -2.26 -6.47
CA MET A 89 -10.31 -1.32 -6.87
C MET A 89 -9.42 -1.88 -7.99
N GLY A 90 -9.59 -3.14 -8.37
CA GLY A 90 -8.81 -3.78 -9.44
C GLY A 90 -7.32 -3.85 -9.14
N ILE A 91 -6.99 -4.18 -7.91
CA ILE A 91 -5.62 -4.39 -7.44
C ILE A 91 -5.24 -5.84 -7.67
N ASP A 92 -4.13 -6.09 -8.37
CA ASP A 92 -3.66 -7.45 -8.65
C ASP A 92 -2.74 -7.99 -7.56
N VAL A 93 -1.95 -7.10 -6.95
CA VAL A 93 -1.04 -7.44 -5.84
C VAL A 93 -1.16 -6.38 -4.75
N LEU A 94 -1.39 -6.84 -3.52
CA LEU A 94 -1.46 -5.99 -2.35
C LEU A 94 -0.36 -6.39 -1.34
N ILE A 95 0.43 -5.42 -0.92
CA ILE A 95 1.52 -5.62 0.05
C ILE A 95 1.13 -4.96 1.37
N LEU A 96 1.18 -5.76 2.45
CA LEU A 96 0.81 -5.37 3.80
C LEU A 96 1.94 -5.70 4.78
N SER A 97 1.88 -5.15 5.99
CA SER A 97 2.85 -5.41 7.04
C SER A 97 2.20 -5.34 8.44
N SER A 98 2.79 -6.06 9.40
CA SER A 98 2.21 -6.25 10.74
C SER A 98 2.24 -4.98 11.61
N GLN A 99 3.27 -4.15 11.50
CA GLN A 99 3.58 -3.07 12.47
C GLN A 99 2.88 -1.72 12.25
N LYS A 100 1.90 -1.63 11.35
CA LYS A 100 1.13 -0.40 11.11
C LYS A 100 -0.26 -0.49 11.76
N ALA A 101 -1.33 -0.28 11.04
CA ALA A 101 -2.67 -0.26 11.63
C ALA A 101 -3.16 -1.61 12.20
N LEU A 102 -2.52 -2.73 11.85
CA LEU A 102 -2.73 -4.00 12.54
C LEU A 102 -2.27 -3.95 14.00
N ALA A 103 -1.36 -3.03 14.35
CA ALA A 103 -0.83 -2.80 15.71
C ALA A 103 -0.14 -4.04 16.31
N LEU A 104 0.60 -4.78 15.49
CA LEU A 104 1.35 -5.97 15.90
C LEU A 104 2.84 -5.65 15.94
N SER A 105 3.62 -6.57 16.53
CA SER A 105 5.08 -6.53 16.45
C SER A 105 5.55 -6.54 14.99
N CYS A 106 6.68 -5.87 14.70
CA CYS A 106 7.26 -5.90 13.36
C CYS A 106 7.88 -7.27 13.07
N GLY A 107 7.77 -7.73 11.80
CA GLY A 107 8.42 -8.98 11.37
C GLY A 107 7.57 -9.86 10.46
N LEU A 108 6.32 -9.46 10.12
CA LEU A 108 5.53 -10.12 9.08
C LEU A 108 5.27 -9.16 7.92
N SER A 109 5.46 -9.69 6.72
CA SER A 109 4.92 -9.11 5.48
C SER A 109 3.88 -10.05 4.92
N MET A 110 2.79 -9.48 4.42
CA MET A 110 1.72 -10.24 3.77
C MET A 110 1.63 -9.75 2.33
N VAL A 111 1.63 -10.68 1.39
CA VAL A 111 1.43 -10.41 -0.04
C VAL A 111 0.16 -11.12 -0.46
N VAL A 112 -0.85 -10.34 -0.82
CA VAL A 112 -2.13 -10.86 -1.31
C VAL A 112 -2.13 -10.73 -2.82
N LEU A 113 -2.41 -11.82 -3.52
CA LEU A 113 -2.37 -11.89 -4.97
C LEU A 113 -3.75 -12.26 -5.50
N GLN A 114 -4.16 -11.63 -6.60
CA GLN A 114 -5.24 -12.17 -7.42
C GLN A 114 -4.81 -13.51 -8.01
N GLU A 115 -5.73 -14.47 -8.07
CA GLU A 115 -5.45 -15.81 -8.62
C GLU A 115 -4.95 -15.74 -10.07
N SER A 116 -5.52 -14.85 -10.86
CA SER A 116 -5.07 -14.60 -12.24
C SER A 116 -3.61 -14.13 -12.29
N PHE A 117 -3.24 -13.18 -11.42
CA PHE A 117 -1.86 -12.71 -11.34
C PHE A 117 -0.90 -13.82 -10.95
N TYR A 118 -1.26 -14.64 -9.95
CA TYR A 118 -0.43 -15.77 -9.53
C TYR A 118 -0.20 -16.74 -10.68
N ARG A 119 -1.27 -17.18 -11.34
CA ARG A 119 -1.22 -18.12 -12.47
C ARG A 119 -0.43 -17.58 -13.66
N ASP A 120 -0.58 -16.31 -14.00
CA ASP A 120 -0.01 -15.75 -15.22
C ASP A 120 1.42 -15.22 -15.02
N MET A 121 1.76 -14.75 -13.80
CA MET A 121 3.00 -14.04 -13.55
C MET A 121 3.92 -14.71 -12.53
N VAL A 122 3.41 -15.53 -11.63
CA VAL A 122 4.22 -16.19 -10.60
C VAL A 122 4.50 -17.65 -10.97
N GLU A 123 3.46 -18.43 -11.23
CA GLU A 123 3.56 -19.87 -11.45
C GLU A 123 4.50 -20.26 -12.62
N PRO A 124 4.47 -19.61 -13.79
CA PRO A 124 5.30 -20.00 -14.94
C PRO A 124 6.74 -19.49 -14.86
N LYS A 125 7.08 -18.61 -13.93
CA LYS A 125 8.43 -18.02 -13.83
C LYS A 125 9.33 -18.84 -12.92
N ASP A 126 10.61 -18.82 -13.19
CA ASP A 126 11.62 -19.39 -12.28
C ASP A 126 11.81 -18.50 -11.05
N ASP A 127 12.03 -19.12 -9.90
CA ASP A 127 12.35 -18.40 -8.68
C ASP A 127 13.75 -17.81 -8.73
N ILE A 128 13.86 -16.53 -8.42
CA ILE A 128 15.16 -15.84 -8.32
C ILE A 128 15.78 -15.94 -6.92
N CYS A 129 15.01 -16.36 -5.92
CA CYS A 129 15.49 -16.60 -4.57
C CYS A 129 14.61 -17.65 -3.87
N LEU A 130 15.20 -18.44 -2.99
CA LEU A 130 14.49 -19.50 -2.27
C LEU A 130 13.57 -18.93 -1.16
N TYR A 131 14.12 -18.05 -0.31
CA TYR A 131 13.42 -17.59 0.90
C TYR A 131 12.16 -16.75 0.60
N LEU A 132 12.21 -15.92 -0.43
CA LEU A 132 11.10 -15.06 -0.83
C LEU A 132 10.28 -15.62 -2.01
N SER A 133 10.44 -16.91 -2.32
CA SER A 133 9.70 -17.59 -3.38
C SER A 133 8.21 -17.63 -3.06
N LEU A 134 7.40 -16.90 -3.81
CA LEU A 134 5.94 -16.93 -3.68
C LEU A 134 5.39 -18.33 -3.99
N LYS A 135 6.02 -19.08 -4.90
CA LYS A 135 5.62 -20.46 -5.23
C LYS A 135 5.84 -21.40 -4.05
N GLU A 136 7.01 -21.31 -3.40
CA GLU A 136 7.29 -22.14 -2.22
C GLU A 136 6.34 -21.79 -1.06
N HIS A 137 6.02 -20.52 -0.88
CA HIS A 137 5.02 -20.10 0.10
C HIS A 137 3.63 -20.67 -0.22
N ALA A 138 3.17 -20.58 -1.48
CA ALA A 138 1.88 -21.12 -1.91
C ALA A 138 1.78 -22.64 -1.70
N ARG A 139 2.79 -23.41 -2.18
CA ARG A 139 2.83 -24.88 -2.01
C ARG A 139 2.80 -25.32 -0.54
N ASN A 140 3.51 -24.61 0.32
CA ASN A 140 3.53 -24.94 1.74
C ASN A 140 2.21 -24.56 2.42
N MET A 141 1.59 -23.46 2.02
CA MET A 141 0.30 -23.02 2.54
C MET A 141 -0.82 -24.03 2.24
N GLU A 142 -0.82 -24.69 1.07
CA GLU A 142 -1.74 -25.79 0.75
C GLU A 142 -1.70 -26.93 1.78
N ARG A 143 -0.54 -27.15 2.41
CA ARG A 143 -0.31 -28.15 3.45
C ARG A 143 -0.47 -27.61 4.87
N GLY A 144 -0.91 -26.35 5.03
CA GLY A 144 -0.98 -25.67 6.33
C GLY A 144 0.38 -25.41 6.96
N GLN A 145 1.44 -25.25 6.14
CA GLN A 145 2.80 -25.04 6.59
C GLN A 145 3.42 -23.79 5.97
N THR A 146 4.56 -23.38 6.50
CA THR A 146 5.44 -22.36 5.92
C THR A 146 6.72 -23.01 5.40
N PRO A 147 7.38 -22.44 4.36
CA PRO A 147 8.61 -23.04 3.82
C PRO A 147 9.78 -23.03 4.81
N ASN A 148 9.78 -22.11 5.76
CA ASN A 148 10.78 -21.96 6.81
C ASN A 148 10.10 -21.76 8.16
N THR A 149 10.85 -21.86 9.26
CA THR A 149 10.34 -21.61 10.60
C THR A 149 9.76 -20.20 10.68
N PRO A 150 8.45 -20.04 10.96
CA PRO A 150 7.82 -18.73 10.98
C PRO A 150 8.07 -17.99 12.30
N ALA A 151 7.81 -16.69 12.30
CA ALA A 151 7.76 -15.86 13.49
C ALA A 151 6.50 -16.19 14.32
N VAL A 152 6.49 -17.31 15.02
CA VAL A 152 5.31 -17.88 15.70
C VAL A 152 4.63 -16.88 16.62
N GLY A 153 5.41 -16.12 17.43
CA GLY A 153 4.85 -15.12 18.34
C GLY A 153 4.00 -14.08 17.61
N ILE A 154 4.51 -13.55 16.50
CA ILE A 154 3.78 -12.53 15.70
C ILE A 154 2.58 -13.14 14.98
N LEU A 155 2.66 -14.41 14.56
CA LEU A 155 1.50 -15.11 13.98
C LEU A 155 0.38 -15.31 15.01
N MET A 156 0.72 -15.56 16.27
CA MET A 156 -0.27 -15.64 17.35
C MET A 156 -0.90 -14.26 17.62
N GLU A 157 -0.09 -13.19 17.66
CA GLU A 157 -0.61 -11.82 17.75
C GLU A 157 -1.56 -11.52 16.59
N LEU A 158 -1.18 -11.90 15.35
CA LEU A 158 -2.01 -11.72 14.16
C LEU A 158 -3.32 -12.49 14.27
N HIS A 159 -3.29 -13.73 14.72
CA HIS A 159 -4.48 -14.56 14.93
C HIS A 159 -5.47 -13.88 15.87
N GLU A 160 -5.02 -13.45 17.04
CA GLU A 160 -5.84 -12.73 18.02
C GLU A 160 -6.40 -11.44 17.44
N ARG A 161 -5.57 -10.67 16.71
CA ARG A 161 -6.01 -9.43 16.08
C ARG A 161 -7.08 -9.68 15.03
N LEU A 162 -6.93 -10.70 14.19
CA LEU A 162 -7.91 -11.07 13.17
C LEU A 162 -9.24 -11.51 13.78
N GLN A 163 -9.23 -12.22 14.93
CA GLN A 163 -10.46 -12.55 15.65
C GLN A 163 -11.21 -11.30 16.09
N HIS A 164 -10.52 -10.27 16.59
CA HIS A 164 -11.14 -8.99 16.96
C HIS A 164 -11.68 -8.20 15.75
N LEU A 165 -11.15 -8.47 14.56
CA LEU A 165 -11.58 -7.82 13.32
C LEU A 165 -12.71 -8.55 12.59
N GLN A 166 -13.14 -9.73 13.07
CA GLN A 166 -14.26 -10.47 12.48
C GLN A 166 -15.59 -9.73 12.62
N GLY A 167 -16.56 -10.09 11.78
CA GLY A 167 -17.85 -9.44 11.73
C GLY A 167 -17.67 -7.94 11.42
N ASP A 168 -18.24 -7.09 12.25
CA ASP A 168 -18.16 -5.64 12.08
C ASP A 168 -16.84 -5.02 12.60
N GLY A 169 -15.96 -5.82 13.19
CA GLY A 169 -14.74 -5.34 13.87
C GLY A 169 -13.82 -4.54 12.98
N PHE A 170 -13.62 -4.99 11.74
CA PHE A 170 -12.81 -4.26 10.75
C PHE A 170 -13.39 -2.89 10.42
N VAL A 171 -14.68 -2.81 10.12
CA VAL A 171 -15.38 -1.58 9.76
C VAL A 171 -15.38 -0.59 10.93
N LEU A 172 -15.65 -1.09 12.14
CA LEU A 172 -15.64 -0.26 13.35
C LEU A 172 -14.26 0.33 13.63
N GLU A 173 -13.20 -0.45 13.45
CA GLU A 173 -11.85 0.04 13.66
C GLU A 173 -11.46 1.10 12.61
N GLN A 174 -11.81 0.87 11.34
CA GLN A 174 -11.60 1.84 10.27
C GLN A 174 -12.36 3.15 10.54
N GLN A 175 -13.61 3.07 11.00
CA GLN A 175 -14.39 4.25 11.39
C GLN A 175 -13.76 5.00 12.57
N ARG A 176 -13.20 4.28 13.55
CA ARG A 176 -12.48 4.90 14.69
C ARG A 176 -11.26 5.68 14.23
N ILE A 177 -10.46 5.09 13.33
CA ILE A 177 -9.28 5.74 12.76
C ILE A 177 -9.70 7.01 12.01
N ALA A 178 -10.69 6.92 11.11
CA ALA A 178 -11.19 8.05 10.36
C ALA A 178 -11.75 9.17 11.27
N THR A 179 -12.51 8.82 12.30
CA THR A 179 -13.05 9.77 13.28
C THR A 179 -11.93 10.51 14.03
N ARG A 180 -10.90 9.79 14.46
CA ARG A 180 -9.74 10.40 15.14
C ARG A 180 -8.98 11.34 14.22
N ALA A 181 -8.74 10.95 12.97
CA ALA A 181 -8.09 11.80 11.98
C ALA A 181 -8.88 13.07 11.70
N ALA A 182 -10.19 12.96 11.48
CA ALA A 182 -11.09 14.09 11.26
C ALA A 182 -11.13 15.04 12.47
N TYR A 183 -11.24 14.49 13.68
CA TYR A 183 -11.21 15.27 14.91
C TYR A 183 -9.90 16.05 15.04
N PHE A 184 -8.75 15.37 14.89
CA PHE A 184 -7.43 16.02 14.98
C PHE A 184 -7.29 17.14 13.95
N ARG A 185 -7.61 16.88 12.68
CA ARG A 185 -7.55 17.88 11.60
C ARG A 185 -8.42 19.10 11.91
N SER A 186 -9.63 18.90 12.41
CA SER A 186 -10.52 20.00 12.78
C SER A 186 -9.96 20.88 13.93
N ARG A 187 -9.24 20.27 14.86
CA ARG A 187 -8.60 21.00 15.98
C ARG A 187 -7.38 21.78 15.52
N VAL A 188 -6.55 21.18 14.70
CA VAL A 188 -5.35 21.79 14.13
C VAL A 188 -5.70 23.02 13.28
N GLN A 189 -6.71 22.89 12.42
CA GLN A 189 -7.19 24.02 11.60
C GLN A 189 -7.73 25.19 12.45
N LYS A 190 -8.39 24.91 13.57
CA LYS A 190 -8.84 25.96 14.52
C LYS A 190 -7.68 26.71 15.17
N LEU A 191 -6.49 26.11 15.21
CA LEU A 191 -5.26 26.74 15.67
C LEU A 191 -4.54 27.55 14.57
N GLY A 192 -5.11 27.62 13.35
CA GLY A 192 -4.54 28.32 12.21
C GLY A 192 -3.42 27.54 11.49
N ILE A 193 -3.18 26.27 11.86
CA ILE A 193 -2.18 25.44 11.19
C ILE A 193 -2.77 24.93 9.88
N GLN A 194 -2.02 25.05 8.81
CA GLN A 194 -2.43 24.65 7.48
C GLN A 194 -2.21 23.15 7.24
N LEU A 195 -3.07 22.56 6.42
CA LEU A 195 -2.97 21.19 5.93
C LEU A 195 -2.78 21.22 4.41
N PRO A 196 -2.13 20.20 3.82
CA PRO A 196 -2.11 20.05 2.36
C PRO A 196 -3.50 20.00 1.73
N HIS A 197 -3.60 20.42 0.47
CA HIS A 197 -4.87 20.49 -0.26
C HIS A 197 -5.23 19.21 -1.03
N PHE A 198 -4.34 18.19 -1.04
CA PHE A 198 -4.63 16.90 -1.65
C PHE A 198 -5.35 15.96 -0.66
N PRO A 199 -5.92 14.83 -1.14
CA PRO A 199 -6.51 13.83 -0.27
C PRO A 199 -5.49 13.28 0.73
N LEU A 200 -5.85 13.28 2.01
CA LEU A 200 -5.01 12.81 3.10
C LEU A 200 -5.47 11.44 3.58
N SER A 201 -4.52 10.53 3.77
CA SER A 201 -4.78 9.28 4.46
C SER A 201 -5.21 9.51 5.91
N ASN A 202 -6.10 8.67 6.43
CA ASN A 202 -6.46 8.70 7.84
C ASN A 202 -5.33 8.20 8.76
N ALA A 203 -4.30 7.58 8.20
CA ALA A 203 -3.15 7.08 8.96
C ALA A 203 -2.24 8.20 9.48
N LEU A 204 -2.21 9.36 8.80
CA LEU A 204 -1.29 10.45 9.10
C LEU A 204 -1.91 11.80 8.75
N THR A 205 -1.58 12.83 9.53
CA THR A 205 -1.94 14.21 9.22
C THR A 205 -0.68 15.07 9.23
N PRO A 206 -0.17 15.47 8.06
CA PRO A 206 0.96 16.38 7.97
C PRO A 206 0.53 17.79 8.34
N LEU A 207 1.40 18.54 8.97
CA LEU A 207 1.19 19.93 9.40
C LEU A 207 2.13 20.83 8.61
N LEU A 208 1.60 21.89 8.01
CA LEU A 208 2.38 22.88 7.28
C LEU A 208 2.64 24.10 8.17
N PHE A 209 3.90 24.45 8.34
CA PHE A 209 4.32 25.63 9.10
C PHE A 209 5.00 26.63 8.16
N ASP A 210 4.62 27.91 8.26
CA ASP A 210 5.28 28.98 7.51
C ASP A 210 6.74 29.14 7.97
N GLY A 211 7.68 29.06 7.05
CA GLY A 211 9.11 29.35 7.28
C GLY A 211 9.99 28.17 7.68
N ASP A 212 9.47 26.99 7.97
CA ASP A 212 10.28 25.79 8.23
C ASP A 212 9.76 24.60 7.43
N ARG A 213 10.56 24.15 6.44
CA ARG A 213 10.24 23.01 5.58
C ARG A 213 10.51 21.65 6.25
N LYS A 214 10.76 21.61 7.54
CA LYS A 214 10.92 20.36 8.26
C LYS A 214 9.54 19.84 8.65
N SER A 215 9.07 18.83 7.91
CA SER A 215 7.94 18.03 8.34
C SER A 215 8.26 17.43 9.70
N VAL A 216 7.51 17.83 10.73
CA VAL A 216 7.49 17.11 12.00
C VAL A 216 6.60 15.89 11.80
N VAL A 217 7.22 14.73 11.78
CA VAL A 217 6.54 13.43 11.79
C VAL A 217 6.07 13.13 13.21
#